data_8fb38490a38d510f107eceb7658e13f0
#
_entry.id   8fb38490a38d510f107eceb7658e13f0
#
_cell.length_a   1.000
_cell.length_b   1.000
_cell.length_c   1.000
_cell.angle_alpha   90.00
_cell.angle_beta   90.00
_cell.angle_gamma   90.00
#
_symmetry.space_group_name_H-M   'P 1'
#
loop_
_entity.id
_entity.type
_entity.pdbx_description
1 polymer ?
#
loop_
_entity_poly.entity_id
_entity_poly.type
_entity_poly.pdbx_seq_one_letter_code
_entity_poly.pdbx_strand_id
1 'polypeptide(L)'
;MAPTNPRSPSQAPRRDRRGRGVRGPLAWPPVPAMRSRRETFDDVVIDVAERARVYLGTRHADVEFAVEEVPPTDPAPWEEQAAAVGRLVPVGGTAGHRIVIYRRPVETRARDVGEIAAIVREVVAEQVAALLNVPPSEIQL
;
A
#
# COMPACT_ATOMS: atom_id res chain seq x y z
N MET A 1 -36.47 -53.42 -22.97
CA MET A 1 -35.91 -52.25 -23.68
C MET A 1 -35.40 -51.28 -22.68
N ALA A 2 -34.06 -51.12 -22.57
CA ALA A 2 -33.44 -50.13 -21.72
C ALA A 2 -33.38 -48.80 -22.49
N PRO A 3 -33.74 -47.65 -21.91
CA PRO A 3 -33.61 -46.37 -22.59
C PRO A 3 -32.12 -45.99 -22.67
N THR A 4 -31.65 -45.78 -23.90
CA THR A 4 -30.32 -45.28 -24.20
C THR A 4 -30.23 -43.84 -23.71
N ASN A 5 -29.42 -43.61 -22.74
CA ASN A 5 -29.13 -42.25 -22.22
C ASN A 5 -28.19 -41.52 -23.20
N PRO A 6 -28.55 -40.39 -23.80
CA PRO A 6 -27.67 -39.66 -24.69
C PRO A 6 -26.57 -38.99 -23.82
N ARG A 7 -25.35 -39.40 -24.07
CA ARG A 7 -24.16 -38.73 -23.49
C ARG A 7 -24.16 -37.27 -23.92
N SER A 8 -24.29 -36.38 -22.95
CA SER A 8 -24.05 -34.97 -23.15
C SER A 8 -22.65 -34.74 -23.70
N PRO A 9 -22.47 -33.93 -24.75
CA PRO A 9 -21.15 -33.63 -25.26
C PRO A 9 -20.35 -32.88 -24.16
N SER A 10 -19.23 -33.46 -23.80
CA SER A 10 -18.23 -32.84 -22.98
C SER A 10 -17.85 -31.47 -23.59
N GLN A 11 -18.26 -30.41 -22.96
CA GLN A 11 -17.84 -29.06 -23.33
C GLN A 11 -16.33 -28.96 -23.11
N ALA A 12 -15.57 -28.97 -24.21
CA ALA A 12 -14.16 -28.66 -24.19
C ALA A 12 -13.97 -27.25 -23.60
N PRO A 13 -12.98 -27.05 -22.72
CA PRO A 13 -12.76 -25.74 -22.11
C PRO A 13 -12.48 -24.73 -23.21
N ARG A 14 -13.28 -23.68 -23.26
CA ARG A 14 -13.10 -22.55 -24.17
C ARG A 14 -11.74 -21.94 -23.89
N ARG A 15 -10.80 -22.14 -24.78
CA ARG A 15 -9.54 -21.40 -24.77
C ARG A 15 -9.86 -19.94 -25.09
N ASP A 16 -9.46 -19.04 -24.19
CA ASP A 16 -9.50 -17.62 -24.46
C ASP A 16 -8.65 -17.34 -25.72
N ARG A 17 -9.17 -16.49 -26.61
CA ARG A 17 -8.51 -16.11 -27.88
C ARG A 17 -7.13 -15.47 -27.70
N ARG A 18 -6.73 -15.17 -26.47
CA ARG A 18 -5.44 -14.57 -26.13
C ARG A 18 -4.45 -15.55 -25.48
N GLY A 19 -4.71 -16.86 -25.50
CA GLY A 19 -3.81 -17.88 -24.94
C GLY A 19 -3.69 -17.86 -23.41
N ARG A 20 -4.52 -17.09 -22.74
CA ARG A 20 -4.58 -17.04 -21.27
C ARG A 20 -5.65 -18.03 -20.81
N GLY A 21 -5.25 -19.27 -20.56
CA GLY A 21 -6.10 -20.22 -19.86
C GLY A 21 -6.51 -19.66 -18.50
N VAL A 22 -7.68 -20.12 -17.98
CA VAL A 22 -8.06 -19.86 -16.59
C VAL A 22 -6.87 -20.25 -15.72
N ARG A 23 -6.21 -19.26 -15.13
CA ARG A 23 -5.18 -19.49 -14.12
C ARG A 23 -5.90 -19.95 -12.87
N GLY A 24 -6.16 -21.26 -12.82
CA GLY A 24 -6.71 -21.90 -11.64
C GLY A 24 -5.71 -21.87 -10.49
N PRO A 25 -6.05 -22.49 -9.36
CA PRO A 25 -5.23 -22.55 -8.14
C PRO A 25 -3.89 -23.29 -8.29
N LEU A 26 -3.39 -23.47 -9.51
CA LEU A 26 -2.14 -24.17 -9.84
C LEU A 26 -0.87 -23.33 -9.56
N ALA A 27 -1.01 -22.07 -9.18
CA ALA A 27 0.12 -21.24 -8.74
C ALA A 27 0.45 -21.43 -7.24
N TRP A 28 0.22 -22.61 -6.71
CA TRP A 28 0.59 -22.97 -5.34
C TRP A 28 1.84 -23.90 -5.34
N PRO A 29 2.82 -23.67 -4.45
CA PRO A 29 2.89 -22.58 -3.46
C PRO A 29 3.26 -21.23 -4.12
N PRO A 30 2.83 -20.09 -3.54
CA PRO A 30 3.22 -18.79 -4.05
C PRO A 30 4.73 -18.63 -3.94
N VAL A 31 5.39 -18.52 -5.09
CA VAL A 31 6.83 -18.29 -5.12
C VAL A 31 7.10 -16.88 -4.62
N PRO A 32 8.11 -16.62 -3.77
CA PRO A 32 8.45 -15.28 -3.29
C PRO A 32 8.61 -14.24 -4.40
N ALA A 33 9.01 -14.65 -5.60
CA ALA A 33 9.12 -13.83 -6.79
C ALA A 33 7.76 -13.35 -7.37
N MET A 34 6.63 -13.86 -6.86
CA MET A 34 5.28 -13.51 -7.34
C MET A 34 4.56 -12.51 -6.41
N ARG A 35 5.24 -11.94 -5.43
CA ARG A 35 4.67 -10.85 -4.64
C ARG A 35 4.30 -9.69 -5.56
N SER A 36 3.08 -9.20 -5.43
CA SER A 36 2.66 -8.02 -6.17
C SER A 36 3.45 -6.79 -5.72
N ARG A 37 3.58 -5.81 -6.61
CA ARG A 37 4.20 -4.51 -6.25
C ARG A 37 3.48 -3.87 -5.07
N ARG A 38 2.18 -4.10 -4.96
CA ARG A 38 1.36 -3.61 -3.85
C ARG A 38 1.77 -4.23 -2.52
N GLU A 39 1.89 -5.56 -2.47
CA GLU A 39 2.33 -6.27 -1.26
C GLU A 39 3.73 -5.84 -0.83
N THR A 40 4.65 -5.68 -1.78
CA THR A 40 6.00 -5.18 -1.50
C THR A 40 5.96 -3.76 -0.92
N PHE A 41 5.11 -2.89 -1.45
CA PHE A 41 4.93 -1.54 -0.94
C PHE A 41 4.34 -1.54 0.47
N ASP A 42 3.31 -2.34 0.70
CA ASP A 42 2.66 -2.47 2.00
C ASP A 42 3.65 -2.98 3.07
N ASP A 43 4.49 -3.97 2.73
CA ASP A 43 5.55 -4.48 3.62
C ASP A 43 6.55 -3.37 4.01
N VAL A 44 6.96 -2.52 3.06
CA VAL A 44 7.83 -1.37 3.33
C VAL A 44 7.18 -0.39 4.29
N VAL A 45 5.90 -0.07 4.08
CA VAL A 45 5.17 0.85 4.97
C VAL A 45 5.02 0.28 6.36
N ILE A 46 4.72 -1.00 6.49
CA ILE A 46 4.61 -1.69 7.80
C ILE A 46 5.94 -1.61 8.55
N ASP A 47 7.07 -1.92 7.91
CA ASP A 47 8.40 -1.86 8.53
C ASP A 47 8.73 -0.44 9.03
N VAL A 48 8.47 0.57 8.21
CA VAL A 48 8.70 1.97 8.59
C VAL A 48 7.75 2.42 9.71
N ALA A 49 6.49 2.02 9.65
CA ALA A 49 5.50 2.32 10.68
C ALA A 49 5.89 1.74 12.05
N GLU A 50 6.39 0.51 12.09
CA GLU A 50 6.87 -0.13 13.31
C GLU A 50 8.03 0.67 13.94
N ARG A 51 8.98 1.12 13.13
CA ARG A 51 10.07 1.99 13.60
C ARG A 51 9.56 3.34 14.10
N ALA A 52 8.61 3.93 13.39
CA ALA A 52 8.01 5.22 13.79
C ALA A 52 7.28 5.14 15.12
N ARG A 53 6.69 4.00 15.47
CA ARG A 53 6.00 3.80 16.77
C ARG A 53 6.92 3.97 17.97
N VAL A 54 8.21 3.72 17.83
CA VAL A 54 9.19 3.96 18.89
C VAL A 54 9.26 5.44 19.26
N TYR A 55 9.21 6.33 18.25
CA TYR A 55 9.20 7.78 18.47
C TYR A 55 7.86 8.29 18.98
N LEU A 56 6.77 7.72 18.49
CA LEU A 56 5.41 8.11 18.88
C LEU A 56 5.13 7.77 20.35
N GLY A 57 5.63 6.63 20.84
CA GLY A 57 5.46 6.21 22.23
C GLY A 57 3.99 6.01 22.62
N THR A 58 3.72 5.98 23.92
CA THR A 58 2.37 5.77 24.46
C THR A 58 1.45 6.98 24.28
N ARG A 59 2.00 8.19 24.17
CA ARG A 59 1.21 9.42 23.95
C ARG A 59 0.49 9.45 22.62
N HIS A 60 1.05 8.79 21.62
CA HIS A 60 0.54 8.75 20.26
C HIS A 60 0.28 7.31 19.79
N ALA A 61 -0.12 6.45 20.74
CA ALA A 61 -0.45 5.05 20.45
C ALA A 61 -1.66 4.88 19.50
N ASP A 62 -2.49 5.91 19.42
CA ASP A 62 -3.68 6.00 18.57
C ASP A 62 -3.39 6.50 17.15
N VAL A 63 -2.12 6.77 16.80
CA VAL A 63 -1.74 7.12 15.42
C VAL A 63 -1.88 5.91 14.52
N GLU A 64 -2.67 6.06 13.47
CA GLU A 64 -2.87 5.06 12.43
C GLU A 64 -1.94 5.33 11.24
N PHE A 65 -1.53 4.26 10.57
CA PHE A 65 -0.83 4.33 9.28
C PHE A 65 -1.72 3.73 8.21
N ALA A 66 -1.85 4.42 7.09
CA ALA A 66 -2.66 3.98 5.97
C ALA A 66 -1.94 4.18 4.64
N VAL A 67 -2.23 3.32 3.69
CA VAL A 67 -1.78 3.42 2.30
C VAL A 67 -3.00 3.68 1.42
N GLU A 68 -2.94 4.75 0.66
CA GLU A 68 -3.92 5.08 -0.37
C GLU A 68 -3.25 5.12 -1.74
N GLU A 69 -4.02 4.95 -2.81
CA GLU A 69 -3.48 4.90 -4.17
C GLU A 69 -2.97 6.28 -4.63
N VAL A 70 -3.80 7.29 -4.45
CA VAL A 70 -3.55 8.67 -4.89
C VAL A 70 -4.09 9.67 -3.86
N PRO A 71 -3.51 10.88 -3.76
CA PRO A 71 -4.08 11.93 -2.95
C PRO A 71 -5.46 12.34 -3.46
N PRO A 72 -6.34 12.90 -2.60
CA PRO A 72 -7.62 13.43 -3.03
C PRO A 72 -7.43 14.53 -4.08
N THR A 73 -8.38 14.66 -4.99
CA THR A 73 -8.36 15.61 -6.11
C THR A 73 -8.50 17.06 -5.68
N ASP A 74 -8.87 17.30 -4.43
CA ASP A 74 -9.06 18.64 -3.88
C ASP A 74 -8.02 18.89 -2.76
N PRO A 75 -6.78 19.26 -3.13
CA PRO A 75 -5.74 19.55 -2.15
C PRO A 75 -6.10 20.81 -1.36
N ALA A 76 -5.68 20.85 -0.09
CA ALA A 76 -5.79 22.05 0.69
C ALA A 76 -5.01 23.21 0.01
N PRO A 77 -5.44 24.49 0.14
CA PRO A 77 -4.83 25.62 -0.55
C PRO A 77 -3.31 25.81 -0.33
N TRP A 78 -2.77 25.21 0.72
CA TRP A 78 -1.35 25.25 1.09
C TRP A 78 -0.56 24.02 0.62
N GLU A 79 -1.20 23.04 -0.03
CA GLU A 79 -0.55 21.84 -0.54
C GLU A 79 -0.15 22.06 -2.01
N GLU A 80 1.13 21.90 -2.30
CA GLU A 80 1.60 21.83 -3.68
C GLU A 80 1.14 20.50 -4.29
N GLN A 81 0.27 20.58 -5.29
CA GLN A 81 -0.35 19.42 -5.95
C GLN A 81 0.65 18.36 -6.45
N ALA A 82 1.85 18.78 -6.80
CA ALA A 82 2.87 17.89 -7.37
C ALA A 82 3.64 17.05 -6.32
N ALA A 83 3.49 17.34 -5.04
CA ALA A 83 4.42 16.85 -4.02
C ALA A 83 3.81 15.89 -2.99
N ALA A 84 2.50 15.72 -2.94
CA ALA A 84 1.87 14.91 -1.91
C ALA A 84 2.20 13.41 -2.06
N VAL A 85 3.23 12.98 -1.36
CA VAL A 85 3.59 11.56 -1.20
C VAL A 85 3.05 10.98 0.10
N GLY A 86 2.67 11.84 1.05
CA GLY A 86 2.04 11.48 2.31
C GLY A 86 1.42 12.68 3.01
N ARG A 87 0.57 12.41 3.98
CA ARG A 87 -0.21 13.42 4.69
C ARG A 87 -0.54 12.99 6.12
N LEU A 88 -0.52 13.94 7.03
CA LEU A 88 -1.07 13.79 8.37
C LEU A 88 -2.50 14.32 8.39
N VAL A 89 -3.45 13.48 8.74
CA VAL A 89 -4.86 13.85 8.82
C VAL A 89 -5.43 13.56 10.21
N PRO A 90 -6.30 14.42 10.74
CA PRO A 90 -7.01 14.10 11.98
C PRO A 90 -8.05 13.01 11.71
N VAL A 91 -8.22 12.10 12.66
CA VAL A 91 -9.30 11.10 12.62
C VAL A 91 -10.57 11.74 13.20
N GLY A 92 -11.62 11.82 12.41
CA GLY A 92 -12.86 12.47 12.80
C GLY A 92 -13.46 11.90 14.08
N GLY A 93 -13.84 12.80 15.01
CA GLY A 93 -14.48 12.44 16.27
C GLY A 93 -13.55 11.92 17.38
N THR A 94 -12.25 11.87 17.15
CA THR A 94 -11.23 11.44 18.13
C THR A 94 -10.06 12.43 18.17
N ALA A 95 -9.21 12.33 19.20
CA ALA A 95 -7.95 13.08 19.27
C ALA A 95 -6.84 12.41 18.43
N GLY A 96 -7.15 11.31 17.74
CA GLY A 96 -6.22 10.52 16.94
C GLY A 96 -5.84 11.17 15.62
N HIS A 97 -4.73 10.72 15.08
CA HIS A 97 -4.22 11.13 13.77
C HIS A 97 -3.95 9.91 12.90
N ARG A 98 -3.98 10.13 11.59
CA ARG A 98 -3.62 9.12 10.60
C ARG A 98 -2.53 9.66 9.70
N ILE A 99 -1.46 8.91 9.54
CA ILE A 99 -0.41 9.17 8.55
C ILE A 99 -0.75 8.35 7.31
N VAL A 100 -1.06 9.05 6.21
CA VAL A 100 -1.40 8.44 4.93
C VAL A 100 -0.21 8.53 3.99
N ILE A 101 0.15 7.43 3.36
CA ILE A 101 1.18 7.36 2.33
C ILE A 101 0.51 7.05 1.00
N TYR A 102 0.81 7.82 -0.04
CA TYR A 102 0.23 7.65 -1.37
C TYR A 102 1.13 6.80 -2.25
N ARG A 103 0.68 5.59 -2.55
CA ARG A 103 1.47 4.58 -3.27
C ARG A 103 1.92 5.04 -4.65
N ARG A 104 1.01 5.55 -5.48
CA ARG A 104 1.32 5.95 -6.85
C ARG A 104 2.36 7.07 -6.95
N PRO A 105 2.26 8.18 -6.22
CA PRO A 105 3.28 9.20 -6.20
C PRO A 105 4.66 8.70 -5.75
N VAL A 106 4.72 7.82 -4.76
CA VAL A 106 5.98 7.21 -4.31
C VAL A 106 6.58 6.32 -5.39
N GLU A 107 5.79 5.40 -5.95
CA GLU A 107 6.24 4.48 -7.02
C GLU A 107 6.69 5.22 -8.27
N THR A 108 6.07 6.36 -8.61
CA THR A 108 6.47 7.17 -9.77
C THR A 108 7.85 7.81 -9.58
N ARG A 109 8.23 8.13 -8.36
CA ARG A 109 9.53 8.76 -8.02
C ARG A 109 10.63 7.74 -7.80
N ALA A 110 10.29 6.54 -7.36
CA ALA A 110 11.24 5.49 -7.06
C ALA A 110 11.55 4.62 -8.28
N ARG A 111 12.81 4.25 -8.45
CA ARG A 111 13.27 3.31 -9.49
C ARG A 111 13.22 1.86 -9.02
N ASP A 112 13.41 1.65 -7.72
CA ASP A 112 13.47 0.33 -7.10
C ASP A 112 12.89 0.33 -5.67
N VAL A 113 12.84 -0.83 -5.05
CA VAL A 113 12.30 -1.01 -3.68
C VAL A 113 13.13 -0.25 -2.64
N GLY A 114 14.43 -0.13 -2.83
CA GLY A 114 15.31 0.63 -1.94
C GLY A 114 14.96 2.12 -1.94
N GLU A 115 14.69 2.71 -3.11
CA GLU A 115 14.23 4.08 -3.24
C GLU A 115 12.81 4.27 -2.69
N ILE A 116 11.90 3.29 -2.87
CA ILE A 116 10.58 3.29 -2.23
C ILE A 116 10.75 3.40 -0.70
N ALA A 117 11.59 2.56 -0.11
CA ALA A 117 11.82 2.57 1.33
C ALA A 117 12.42 3.89 1.82
N ALA A 118 13.33 4.50 1.05
CA ALA A 118 13.92 5.79 1.37
C ALA A 118 12.87 6.91 1.38
N ILE A 119 12.03 6.99 0.35
CA ILE A 119 10.95 7.98 0.24
C ILE A 119 9.92 7.79 1.36
N VAL A 120 9.51 6.56 1.64
CA VAL A 120 8.54 6.26 2.71
C VAL A 120 9.11 6.67 4.07
N ARG A 121 10.38 6.37 4.36
CA ARG A 121 11.03 6.81 5.61
C ARG A 121 11.05 8.33 5.74
N GLU A 122 11.42 9.04 4.70
CA GLU A 122 11.45 10.50 4.69
C GLU A 122 10.06 11.09 4.97
N VAL A 123 9.05 10.64 4.23
CA VAL A 123 7.66 11.09 4.41
C VAL A 123 7.14 10.81 5.81
N VAL A 124 7.34 9.61 6.32
CA VAL A 124 6.88 9.24 7.67
C VAL A 124 7.62 10.04 8.73
N ALA A 125 8.93 10.23 8.58
CA ALA A 125 9.72 11.06 9.51
C ALA A 125 9.21 12.50 9.56
N GLU A 126 8.88 13.11 8.42
CA GLU A 126 8.29 14.46 8.36
C GLU A 126 6.95 14.52 9.09
N GLN A 127 6.06 13.56 8.87
CA GLN A 127 4.74 13.55 9.51
C GLN A 127 4.83 13.29 11.03
N VAL A 128 5.70 12.39 11.45
CA VAL A 128 5.98 12.12 12.87
C VAL A 128 6.60 13.36 13.54
N ALA A 129 7.55 13.99 12.90
CA ALA A 129 8.18 15.21 13.40
C ALA A 129 7.17 16.34 13.56
N ALA A 130 6.27 16.51 12.57
CA ALA A 130 5.19 17.50 12.67
C ALA A 130 4.26 17.21 13.85
N LEU A 131 3.89 15.96 14.07
CA LEU A 131 3.03 15.55 15.18
C LEU A 131 3.70 15.75 16.53
N LEU A 132 5.00 15.49 16.64
CA LEU A 132 5.79 15.66 17.88
C LEU A 132 6.29 17.10 18.08
N ASN A 133 6.11 17.96 17.07
CA ASN A 133 6.60 19.34 17.06
C ASN A 133 8.13 19.41 17.24
N VAL A 134 8.85 18.54 16.53
CA VAL A 134 10.33 18.49 16.48
C VAL A 134 10.80 18.61 15.04
N PRO A 135 12.07 18.97 14.81
CA PRO A 135 12.60 18.97 13.44
C PRO A 135 12.71 17.54 12.89
N PRO A 136 12.47 17.34 11.57
CA PRO A 136 12.53 16.02 10.93
C PRO A 136 13.88 15.32 11.10
N SER A 137 14.96 16.07 11.26
CA SER A 137 16.30 15.53 11.48
C SER A 137 16.48 14.72 12.78
N GLU A 138 15.56 14.88 13.72
CA GLU A 138 15.54 14.11 14.97
C GLU A 138 14.88 12.74 14.81
N ILE A 139 14.15 12.52 13.71
CA ILE A 139 13.45 11.26 13.42
C ILE A 139 14.28 10.46 12.44
N GLN A 140 14.89 9.40 12.91
CA GLN A 140 15.73 8.49 12.11
C GLN A 140 15.03 7.13 11.99
N LEU A 141 14.45 6.87 10.81
CA LEU A 141 13.70 5.66 10.51
C LEU A 141 14.46 4.69 9.60
#